data_8e728736d7674a8e210f841ba076a70e
#
_entry.id   8e728736d7674a8e210f841ba076a70e
#
_cell.length_a   1.000
_cell.length_b   1.000
_cell.length_c   1.000
_cell.angle_alpha   90.00
_cell.angle_beta   90.00
_cell.angle_gamma   90.00
#
_symmetry.space_group_name_H-M   'P 1'
#
loop_
_entity.id
_entity.type
_entity.pdbx_description
1 polymer ?
#
loop_
_entity_poly.entity_id
_entity_poly.type
_entity_poly.pdbx_seq_one_letter_code
_entity_poly.pdbx_strand_id
1 'polypeptide(L)'
;MFKKRRGKYQPLDHVVYGVLAAINTLFPQATDYKERQVWNVEKYVLNMQLDMALKRRADGMRNLFKSIKKSISDLNKLEDSFEKKAALKFWNTALKAFIEKAKLNGFTEEDYKGSKKV
;
A
#
# COMPACT_ATOMS: atom_id res chain seq x y z
N MET A 1 18.74 20.44 8.91
CA MET A 1 18.74 20.14 8.62
C MET A 1 18.57 19.80 8.79
N PHE A 2 18.20 19.38 8.78
CA PHE A 2 18.09 18.98 8.58
C PHE A 2 18.01 18.60 8.76
N LYS A 3 17.91 18.54 8.97
CA LYS A 3 17.94 18.07 8.91
C LYS A 3 17.71 17.67 9.01
N LYS A 4 17.55 17.63 9.09
CA LYS A 4 17.48 17.18 8.92
C LYS A 4 17.16 16.88 8.87
N ARG A 5 16.95 16.96 8.93
CA ARG A 5 16.84 16.51 8.75
C ARG A 5 16.50 16.36 8.63
N ARG A 6 16.26 16.82 8.48
CA ARG A 6 16.05 16.45 8.24
C ARG A 6 15.63 16.20 7.55
N GLY A 7 15.16 17.02 7.40
CA GLY A 7 14.25 16.66 6.34
C GLY A 7 14.57 15.45 5.70
N LYS A 8 15.15 14.80 5.77
CA LYS A 8 15.41 13.67 5.12
C LYS A 8 14.37 12.68 5.15
N TYR A 9 14.50 11.67 4.39
CA TYR A 9 13.55 10.58 4.34
C TYR A 9 13.52 9.84 5.65
N GLN A 10 12.32 9.54 6.07
CA GLN A 10 12.10 8.71 7.21
C GLN A 10 11.71 7.31 6.75
N PRO A 11 11.78 6.30 7.63
CA PRO A 11 11.40 4.93 7.24
C PRO A 11 10.02 4.82 6.59
N LEU A 12 9.05 5.60 7.09
CA LEU A 12 7.72 5.60 6.47
C LEU A 12 7.77 6.03 5.01
N ASP A 13 8.59 7.03 4.69
CA ASP A 13 8.72 7.48 3.30
C ASP A 13 9.21 6.34 2.41
N HIS A 14 10.17 5.59 2.88
CA HIS A 14 10.71 4.46 2.11
C HIS A 14 9.66 3.40 1.87
N VAL A 15 8.81 3.13 2.87
CA VAL A 15 7.74 2.16 2.71
C VAL A 15 6.73 2.65 1.67
N VAL A 16 6.31 3.91 1.79
CA VAL A 16 5.34 4.50 0.86
C VAL A 16 5.86 4.45 -0.57
N TYR A 17 7.09 4.92 -0.78
CA TYR A 17 7.65 4.93 -2.13
C TYR A 17 7.92 3.52 -2.64
N GLY A 18 8.24 2.59 -1.74
CA GLY A 18 8.43 1.19 -2.13
C GLY A 18 7.15 0.55 -2.62
N VAL A 19 6.03 0.84 -1.95
CA VAL A 19 4.73 0.35 -2.39
C VAL A 19 4.39 0.92 -3.77
N LEU A 20 4.58 2.23 -3.92
CA LEU A 20 4.30 2.88 -5.20
C LEU A 20 5.15 2.31 -6.32
N ALA A 21 6.43 2.09 -6.06
CA ALA A 21 7.33 1.52 -7.07
C ALA A 21 6.87 0.12 -7.49
N ALA A 22 6.44 -0.69 -6.53
CA ALA A 22 5.95 -2.04 -6.84
C ALA A 22 4.72 -1.97 -7.75
N ILE A 23 3.82 -1.04 -7.47
CA ILE A 23 2.62 -0.88 -8.29
C ILE A 23 3.00 -0.39 -9.69
N ASN A 24 3.94 0.54 -9.78
CA ASN A 24 4.39 1.02 -11.09
C ASN A 24 5.04 -0.09 -11.91
N THR A 25 5.68 -1.04 -11.24
CA THR A 25 6.28 -2.20 -11.90
C THR A 25 5.21 -3.19 -12.37
N LEU A 26 4.07 -3.21 -11.69
CA LEU A 26 2.98 -4.10 -12.06
C LEU A 26 2.33 -3.72 -13.39
N PHE A 27 2.18 -2.43 -13.65
CA PHE A 27 1.44 -1.96 -14.82
C PHE A 27 1.93 -2.51 -16.17
N PRO A 28 3.24 -2.56 -16.43
CA PRO A 28 3.70 -3.14 -17.70
C PRO A 28 3.37 -4.63 -17.86
N GLN A 29 2.99 -5.28 -16.77
CA GLN A 29 2.66 -6.70 -16.79
C GLN A 29 1.18 -6.96 -17.06
N ALA A 30 0.39 -5.91 -17.27
CA ALA A 30 -1.03 -6.07 -17.57
C ALA A 30 -1.21 -6.95 -18.80
N THR A 31 -2.11 -7.93 -18.69
CA THR A 31 -2.34 -8.87 -19.79
C THR A 31 -3.26 -8.28 -20.86
N ASP A 32 -4.10 -7.32 -20.47
CA ASP A 32 -4.94 -6.66 -21.45
C ASP A 32 -5.35 -5.29 -20.92
N TYR A 33 -6.05 -4.56 -21.79
CA TYR A 33 -6.45 -3.20 -21.51
C TYR A 33 -7.43 -3.09 -20.35
N LYS A 34 -8.33 -4.07 -20.24
CA LYS A 34 -9.30 -4.05 -19.16
C LYS A 34 -8.64 -4.17 -17.79
N GLU A 35 -7.66 -5.05 -17.68
CA GLU A 35 -6.93 -5.20 -16.43
C GLU A 35 -6.25 -3.89 -16.07
N ARG A 36 -5.62 -3.27 -17.06
CA ARG A 36 -4.93 -2.01 -16.83
C ARG A 36 -5.87 -0.91 -16.38
N GLN A 37 -7.09 -0.89 -16.92
CA GLN A 37 -8.08 0.11 -16.51
C GLN A 37 -8.49 -0.09 -15.05
N VAL A 38 -8.69 -1.33 -14.64
CA VAL A 38 -9.01 -1.62 -13.24
C VAL A 38 -7.89 -1.10 -12.35
N TRP A 39 -6.64 -1.38 -12.73
CA TRP A 39 -5.50 -0.94 -11.94
C TRP A 39 -5.37 0.57 -11.88
N ASN A 40 -5.75 1.27 -12.94
CA ASN A 40 -5.72 2.75 -12.92
C ASN A 40 -6.67 3.30 -11.86
N VAL A 41 -7.85 2.71 -11.74
CA VAL A 41 -8.80 3.13 -10.73
C VAL A 41 -8.27 2.82 -9.33
N GLU A 42 -7.76 1.61 -9.14
CA GLU A 42 -7.27 1.21 -7.83
C GLU A 42 -6.04 2.01 -7.42
N LYS A 43 -5.20 2.37 -8.38
CA LYS A 43 -4.02 3.20 -8.09
C LYS A 43 -4.42 4.57 -7.57
N TYR A 44 -5.51 5.10 -8.09
CA TYR A 44 -6.03 6.37 -7.63
C TYR A 44 -6.37 6.31 -6.13
N VAL A 45 -7.06 5.24 -5.76
CA VAL A 45 -7.43 5.01 -4.36
C VAL A 45 -6.18 4.82 -3.50
N LEU A 46 -5.25 4.00 -3.98
CA LEU A 46 -4.02 3.75 -3.24
C LEU A 46 -3.23 5.05 -3.03
N ASN A 47 -3.12 5.88 -4.07
CA ASN A 47 -2.39 7.14 -3.95
C ASN A 47 -2.96 8.02 -2.84
N MET A 48 -4.28 8.03 -2.69
CA MET A 48 -4.89 8.79 -1.61
C MET A 48 -4.51 8.20 -0.24
N GLN A 49 -4.47 6.87 -0.14
CA GLN A 49 -4.06 6.23 1.11
C GLN A 49 -2.61 6.52 1.45
N LEU A 50 -1.73 6.47 0.43
CA LEU A 50 -0.31 6.76 0.64
C LEU A 50 -0.11 8.20 1.08
N ASP A 51 -0.84 9.12 0.45
CA ASP A 51 -0.75 10.53 0.80
C ASP A 51 -1.20 10.78 2.24
N MET A 52 -2.29 10.14 2.64
CA MET A 52 -2.77 10.26 4.01
C MET A 52 -1.75 9.72 5.01
N ALA A 53 -1.11 8.60 4.67
CA ALA A 53 -0.10 8.04 5.55
C ALA A 53 1.05 9.02 5.76
N LEU A 54 1.48 9.69 4.68
CA LEU A 54 2.56 10.67 4.79
C LEU A 54 2.14 11.89 5.60
N LYS A 55 0.88 12.28 5.50
CA LYS A 55 0.39 13.43 6.24
C LYS A 55 0.22 13.13 7.72
N ARG A 56 -0.11 11.91 8.06
CA ARG A 56 -0.38 11.51 9.44
C ARG A 56 0.71 10.58 9.94
N ARG A 57 1.93 11.05 9.91
CA ARG A 57 3.12 10.22 10.10
C ARG A 57 3.11 9.37 11.36
N ALA A 58 2.58 9.90 12.46
CA ALA A 58 2.58 9.15 13.72
C ALA A 58 1.84 7.81 13.59
N ASP A 59 0.75 7.80 12.83
CA ASP A 59 -0.08 6.61 12.65
C ASP A 59 -0.01 6.09 11.22
N GLY A 60 0.90 6.63 10.40
CA GLY A 60 0.92 6.36 8.98
C GLY A 60 1.01 4.89 8.64
N MET A 61 1.93 4.17 9.28
CA MET A 61 2.11 2.74 9.02
C MET A 61 0.85 1.95 9.34
N ARG A 62 0.27 2.23 10.50
CA ARG A 62 -0.92 1.52 10.95
C ARG A 62 -2.11 1.81 10.05
N ASN A 63 -2.31 3.07 9.74
CA ASN A 63 -3.45 3.47 8.90
C ASN A 63 -3.31 2.93 7.47
N LEU A 64 -2.10 2.96 6.93
CA LEU A 64 -1.88 2.44 5.57
C LEU A 64 -2.13 0.92 5.54
N PHE A 65 -1.61 0.20 6.51
CA PHE A 65 -1.83 -1.24 6.58
C PHE A 65 -3.32 -1.56 6.65
N LYS A 66 -4.05 -0.87 7.54
CA LYS A 66 -5.49 -1.08 7.69
C LYS A 66 -6.23 -0.78 6.39
N SER A 67 -5.85 0.31 5.72
CA SER A 67 -6.53 0.70 4.47
C SER A 67 -6.34 -0.34 3.38
N ILE A 68 -5.11 -0.86 3.24
CA ILE A 68 -4.84 -1.89 2.24
C ILE A 68 -5.62 -3.15 2.56
N LYS A 69 -5.60 -3.57 3.83
CA LYS A 69 -6.32 -4.78 4.25
C LYS A 69 -7.82 -4.61 4.06
N LYS A 70 -8.35 -3.42 4.33
CA LYS A 70 -9.78 -3.17 4.14
C LYS A 70 -10.15 -3.26 2.67
N SER A 71 -9.34 -2.72 1.80
CA SER A 71 -9.59 -2.80 0.36
C SER A 71 -9.69 -4.26 -0.09
N ILE A 72 -8.77 -5.10 0.39
CA ILE A 72 -8.80 -6.53 0.07
C ILE A 72 -10.05 -7.19 0.64
N SER A 73 -10.37 -6.89 1.90
CA SER A 73 -11.53 -7.47 2.55
C SER A 73 -12.82 -7.11 1.81
N ASP A 74 -12.95 -5.85 1.43
CA ASP A 74 -14.14 -5.40 0.71
C ASP A 74 -14.28 -6.09 -0.64
N LEU A 75 -13.15 -6.26 -1.35
CA LEU A 75 -13.17 -6.96 -2.63
C LEU A 75 -13.58 -8.42 -2.46
N ASN A 76 -13.14 -9.06 -1.39
CA ASN A 76 -13.47 -10.46 -1.16
C ASN A 76 -14.95 -10.68 -0.89
N LYS A 77 -15.69 -9.63 -0.54
CA LYS A 77 -17.13 -9.73 -0.33
C LYS A 77 -17.94 -9.65 -1.61
N LEU A 78 -17.30 -9.26 -2.70
CA LEU A 78 -17.98 -9.13 -3.98
C LEU A 78 -18.06 -10.47 -4.69
N GLU A 79 -19.02 -10.57 -5.64
CA GLU A 79 -19.09 -11.74 -6.48
C GLU A 79 -17.86 -11.83 -7.38
N ASP A 80 -17.52 -13.05 -7.75
CA ASP A 80 -16.37 -13.26 -8.63
C ASP A 80 -16.59 -12.60 -9.97
N SER A 81 -15.55 -11.94 -10.45
CA SER A 81 -15.59 -11.27 -11.75
C SER A 81 -14.15 -11.01 -12.18
N PHE A 82 -14.00 -10.62 -13.43
CA PHE A 82 -12.70 -10.21 -13.93
C PHE A 82 -12.16 -9.02 -13.13
N GLU A 83 -13.05 -8.04 -12.89
CA GLU A 83 -12.66 -6.82 -12.18
C GLU A 83 -12.20 -7.12 -10.76
N LYS A 84 -12.90 -8.02 -10.08
CA LYS A 84 -12.50 -8.42 -8.73
C LYS A 84 -11.12 -9.05 -8.74
N LYS A 85 -10.87 -9.97 -9.66
CA LYS A 85 -9.57 -10.64 -9.73
C LYS A 85 -8.45 -9.65 -10.04
N ALA A 86 -8.68 -8.75 -10.98
CA ALA A 86 -7.68 -7.75 -11.33
C ALA A 86 -7.39 -6.83 -10.15
N ALA A 87 -8.44 -6.38 -9.47
CA ALA A 87 -8.27 -5.51 -8.32
C ALA A 87 -7.54 -6.22 -7.18
N LEU A 88 -7.87 -7.49 -6.94
CA LEU A 88 -7.19 -8.25 -5.89
C LEU A 88 -5.71 -8.42 -6.20
N LYS A 89 -5.36 -8.66 -7.45
CA LYS A 89 -3.96 -8.76 -7.85
C LYS A 89 -3.22 -7.46 -7.53
N PHE A 90 -3.85 -6.33 -7.82
CA PHE A 90 -3.29 -5.02 -7.51
C PHE A 90 -3.06 -4.86 -6.00
N TRP A 91 -4.10 -5.08 -5.21
CA TRP A 91 -4.02 -4.84 -3.77
C TRP A 91 -3.12 -5.85 -3.05
N ASN A 92 -3.08 -7.10 -3.53
CA ASN A 92 -2.15 -8.07 -2.96
C ASN A 92 -0.70 -7.69 -3.27
N THR A 93 -0.46 -7.12 -4.45
CA THR A 93 0.88 -6.60 -4.77
C THR A 93 1.24 -5.46 -3.83
N ALA A 94 0.30 -4.55 -3.57
CA ALA A 94 0.53 -3.45 -2.64
C ALA A 94 0.81 -3.95 -1.23
N LEU A 95 0.03 -4.92 -0.78
CA LEU A 95 0.21 -5.48 0.57
C LEU A 95 1.57 -6.15 0.71
N LYS A 96 1.94 -6.96 -0.27
CA LYS A 96 3.21 -7.66 -0.23
C LYS A 96 4.37 -6.66 -0.21
N ALA A 97 4.29 -5.64 -1.04
CA ALA A 97 5.33 -4.62 -1.06
C ALA A 97 5.40 -3.87 0.27
N PHE A 98 4.23 -3.56 0.85
CA PHE A 98 4.19 -2.90 2.14
C PHE A 98 4.93 -3.71 3.20
N ILE A 99 4.61 -5.00 3.28
CA ILE A 99 5.22 -5.87 4.29
C ILE A 99 6.73 -5.99 4.08
N GLU A 100 7.16 -6.16 2.83
CA GLU A 100 8.59 -6.27 2.52
C GLU A 100 9.34 -4.99 2.87
N LYS A 101 8.78 -3.85 2.48
CA LYS A 101 9.45 -2.58 2.71
C LYS A 101 9.42 -2.20 4.18
N ALA A 102 8.35 -2.54 4.88
CA ALA A 102 8.29 -2.32 6.32
C ALA A 102 9.43 -3.06 7.02
N LYS A 103 9.61 -4.33 6.65
CA LYS A 103 10.67 -5.13 7.24
C LYS A 103 12.04 -4.57 6.93
N LEU A 104 12.26 -4.18 5.67
CA LEU A 104 13.54 -3.63 5.25
C LEU A 104 13.88 -2.32 5.95
N ASN A 105 12.86 -1.60 6.40
CA ASN A 105 13.05 -0.30 7.04
C ASN A 105 12.91 -0.36 8.55
N GLY A 106 12.98 -1.56 9.11
CA GLY A 106 13.08 -1.73 10.55
C GLY A 106 11.76 -1.77 11.29
N PHE A 107 10.63 -1.82 10.59
CA PHE A 107 9.35 -1.95 11.25
C PHE A 107 9.06 -3.40 11.60
N THR A 108 8.46 -3.61 12.77
CA THR A 108 7.97 -4.93 13.16
C THR A 108 6.49 -5.01 12.86
N GLU A 109 5.93 -6.21 12.94
CA GLU A 109 4.49 -6.37 12.73
C GLU A 109 3.67 -5.56 13.71
N GLU A 110 4.16 -5.42 14.94
CA GLU A 110 3.44 -4.62 15.94
C GLU A 110 3.33 -3.17 15.52
N ASP A 111 4.32 -2.68 14.78
CA ASP A 111 4.32 -1.27 14.38
C ASP A 111 3.15 -0.92 13.48
N TYR A 112 2.69 -1.87 12.65
CA TYR A 112 1.59 -1.57 11.74
C TYR A 112 0.32 -2.37 12.00
N LYS A 113 0.43 -3.56 12.59
CA LYS A 113 -0.78 -4.32 12.95
C LYS A 113 -1.38 -3.83 14.27
N GLY A 114 -0.57 -3.17 15.06
CA GLY A 114 -0.98 -2.75 16.38
C GLY A 114 -0.83 -3.87 17.37
N SER A 115 -0.68 -3.47 18.62
CA SER A 115 -0.59 -4.39 19.71
C SER A 115 -1.97 -4.94 20.00
N LYS A 116 -2.09 -6.11 20.35
CA LYS A 116 -3.36 -6.61 20.68
C LYS A 116 -3.66 -6.40 22.06
N LYS A 117 -3.33 -6.16 22.44
CA LYS A 117 -3.57 -6.07 23.49
C LYS A 117 -4.21 -5.92 23.97
N VAL A 118 -4.52 -5.94 24.23
CA VAL A 118 -4.94 -5.90 24.72
C VAL A 118 -5.30 -6.22 24.99
#